data_8d8f81ba0ae16befccdf76738249626f
#
_entry.id   8d8f81ba0ae16befccdf76738249626f
#
_cell.length_a   1.000
_cell.length_b   1.000
_cell.length_c   1.000
_cell.angle_alpha   90.00
_cell.angle_beta   90.00
_cell.angle_gamma   90.00
#
_symmetry.space_group_name_H-M   'P 1'
#
loop_
_entity.id
_entity.type
_entity.pdbx_description
1 polymer ?
#
loop_
_entity_poly.entity_id
_entity_poly.type
_entity_poly.pdbx_seq_one_letter_code
_entity_poly.pdbx_strand_id
1 'polypeptide(L)' 'MAIADRRQRERATRRRLIVTTARKLAEAEGWDAVTTRRLSTEIEYSQPVL' A
#
# COMPACT_ATOMS: atom_id res chain seq x y z
N MET A 1 25.51 7.03 0.81
CA MET A 1 24.52 8.06 1.06
C MET A 1 23.24 7.84 0.28
N ALA A 2 23.33 7.77 -1.01
CA ALA A 2 22.15 7.64 -1.85
C ALA A 2 21.37 6.32 -1.66
N ILE A 3 22.08 5.24 -1.40
CA ILE A 3 21.46 3.92 -1.29
C ILE A 3 20.54 3.83 -0.08
N ALA A 4 20.99 4.32 1.06
CA ALA A 4 20.21 4.29 2.28
C ALA A 4 18.97 5.17 2.17
N ASP A 5 19.13 6.37 1.61
CA ASP A 5 18.02 7.31 1.41
C ASP A 5 16.99 6.74 0.44
N ARG A 6 17.47 6.08 -0.61
CA ARG A 6 16.60 5.48 -1.61
C ARG A 6 15.74 4.38 -1.01
N ARG A 7 16.35 3.51 -0.19
CA ARG A 7 15.61 2.44 0.47
C ARG A 7 14.58 2.97 1.44
N GLN A 8 14.93 4.02 2.16
CA GLN A 8 13.98 4.65 3.07
C GLN A 8 12.81 5.25 2.34
N ARG A 9 13.04 5.89 1.22
CA ARG A 9 11.97 6.46 0.41
C ARG A 9 11.06 5.38 -0.14
N GLU A 10 11.63 4.28 -0.61
CA GLU A 10 10.86 3.18 -1.13
C GLU A 10 9.98 2.55 -0.05
N ARG A 11 10.54 2.38 1.15
CA ARG A 11 9.78 1.85 2.27
C ARG A 11 8.67 2.79 2.70
N ALA A 12 8.96 4.08 2.74
CA ALA A 12 7.97 5.07 3.11
C ALA A 12 6.84 5.14 2.09
N THR A 13 7.18 5.08 0.80
CA THR A 13 6.20 5.09 -0.27
C THR A 13 5.30 3.86 -0.20
N ARG A 14 5.90 2.69 -0.01
CA ARG A 14 5.16 1.44 0.11
C ARG A 14 4.26 1.44 1.33
N ARG A 15 4.78 1.92 2.45
CA ARG A 15 4.01 2.01 3.69
C ARG A 15 2.80 2.93 3.51
N ARG A 16 3.02 4.08 2.88
CA ARG A 16 1.94 5.02 2.61
C ARG A 16 0.88 4.41 1.71
N LEU A 17 1.31 3.69 0.70
CA LEU A 17 0.39 3.01 -0.21
C LEU A 17 -0.46 1.98 0.53
N ILE A 18 0.17 1.19 1.39
CA ILE A 18 -0.54 0.18 2.17
C ILE A 18 -1.56 0.84 3.09
N VAL A 19 -1.16 1.87 3.81
CA VAL A 19 -2.05 2.57 4.75
C VAL A 19 -3.21 3.24 4.00
N THR A 20 -2.92 3.90 2.89
CA THR A 20 -3.94 4.56 2.10
C THR A 20 -4.93 3.56 1.53
N THR A 21 -4.42 2.45 1.01
CA THR A 21 -5.26 1.40 0.45
C THR A 21 -6.14 0.77 1.52
N ALA A 22 -5.56 0.49 2.69
CA ALA A 22 -6.30 -0.07 3.81
C ALA A 22 -7.43 0.85 4.25
N ARG A 23 -7.15 2.15 4.34
CA ARG A 23 -8.15 3.14 4.72
C ARG A 23 -9.29 3.21 3.70
N LYS A 24 -8.96 3.25 2.44
CA LYS A 24 -9.97 3.31 1.39
C LYS A 24 -10.85 2.05 1.41
N LEU A 25 -10.24 0.91 1.59
CA LEU A 25 -10.97 -0.33 1.66
C LEU A 25 -11.88 -0.38 2.88
N ALA A 26 -11.38 0.09 4.03
CA ALA A 26 -12.17 0.15 5.24
C ALA A 26 -13.36 1.09 5.11
N GLU A 27 -13.17 2.22 4.45
CA GLU A 27 -14.25 3.17 4.23
C GLU A 27 -15.31 2.63 3.27
N ALA A 28 -14.88 1.83 2.30
CA ALA A 28 -15.79 1.27 1.31
C ALA A 28 -16.52 0.02 1.80
N GLU A 29 -15.82 -0.86 2.50
CA GLU A 29 -16.36 -2.17 2.85
C GLU A 29 -16.27 -2.51 4.34
N GLY A 30 -15.65 -1.63 5.14
CA GLY A 30 -15.48 -1.87 6.57
C GLY A 30 -14.14 -2.51 6.89
N TRP A 31 -13.73 -2.40 8.16
CA TRP A 31 -12.43 -2.90 8.60
C TRP A 31 -12.32 -4.42 8.49
N ASP A 32 -13.44 -5.14 8.56
CA ASP A 32 -13.43 -6.59 8.44
C ASP A 32 -12.95 -7.06 7.07
N ALA A 33 -13.10 -6.21 6.06
CA ALA A 33 -12.65 -6.53 4.71
C ALA A 33 -11.16 -6.26 4.51
N VAL A 34 -10.53 -5.57 5.45
CA VAL A 34 -9.12 -5.22 5.37
C VAL A 34 -8.27 -6.40 5.82
N THR A 35 -7.89 -7.24 4.87
CA THR A 35 -7.04 -8.39 5.10
C THR A 35 -5.77 -8.25 4.28
N THR A 36 -4.73 -8.98 4.66
CA THR A 36 -3.47 -8.98 3.92
C THR A 36 -3.69 -9.37 2.47
N ARG A 37 -4.52 -10.36 2.25
CA ARG A 37 -4.84 -10.85 0.91
C ARG A 37 -5.54 -9.78 0.08
N ARG A 38 -6.53 -9.12 0.67
CA ARG A 38 -7.28 -8.08 -0.01
C ARG A 38 -6.39 -6.88 -0.29
N LEU A 39 -5.55 -6.51 0.67
CA LEU A 39 -4.61 -5.41 0.49
C LEU A 39 -3.64 -5.67 -0.65
N SER A 40 -3.11 -6.88 -0.72
CA SER A 40 -2.19 -7.25 -1.79
C SER A 40 -2.85 -7.11 -3.15
N THR A 41 -4.08 -7.56 -3.27
CA THR A 41 -4.84 -7.48 -4.51
C THR A 41 -5.07 -6.01 -4.91
N GLU A 42 -5.50 -5.20 -3.96
CA GLU A 42 -5.77 -3.79 -4.23
C GLU A 42 -4.50 -3.02 -4.61
N ILE A 43 -3.40 -3.34 -3.96
CA ILE A 43 -2.12 -2.70 -4.26
C ILE A 43 -1.64 -3.07 -5.66
N GLU A 44 -1.82 -4.31 -6.07
CA GLU A 44 -1.46 -4.73 -7.42
C GLU A 44 -2.23 -3.95 -8.47
N TYR A 45 -3.52 -3.73 -8.24
CA TYR A 45 -4.35 -2.96 -9.17
C TYR A 45 -3.98 -1.49 -9.18
N SER A 46 -3.50 -0.98 -8.05
CA SER A 46 -3.15 0.43 -7.95
C SER A 46 -1.80 0.76 -8.56
N GLN A 47 -0.91 -0.22 -8.67
CA GLN A 47 0.41 0.02 -9.22
C GLN A 47 0.35 0.07 -10.75
N PRO A 48 0.94 1.13 -11.33
CA PRO A 48 1.01 1.18 -12.78
C PRO A 48 1.96 0.10 -13.29
N VAL A 49 1.50 -0.61 -14.29
CA VAL A 49 2.31 -1.64 -14.93
C VAL A 49 3.17 -0.98 -15.97
N LEU A 50 4.45 -0.96 -15.73
CA LEU A 50 5.40 -0.37 -16.67
C LEU A 50 6.06 -1.43 -17.53
#